data_6cbd43df2dab4dcb5469821c50bedcca
#
_entry.id   6cbd43df2dab4dcb5469821c50bedcca
#
_cell.length_a   1.000
_cell.length_b   1.000
_cell.length_c   1.000
_cell.angle_alpha   90.00
_cell.angle_beta   90.00
_cell.angle_gamma   90.00
#
_symmetry.space_group_name_H-M   'P 1'
#
loop_
_entity.id
_entity.type
_entity.pdbx_description
1 polymer ?
#
loop_
_entity_poly.entity_id
_entity_poly.type
_entity_poly.pdbx_seq_one_letter_code
_entity_poly.pdbx_strand_id
1 'polypeptide(L)'
;TPEDSFLDWNKPAAELHNQVRAVSDPWPGAFSYVGTQKFTVWSSRVCKNDRAAQPGTVISVSPLLIACADGALEIITGQAGDGIAMQGSQLAQVLGLVPGSRLNSQSVTTAKHRTRVLILGVNGFIGNHLTERLLQEDNYEVYGLDIGSDAISRFLQHPRFHFVEGDISIHSEWIEYHVKKCDVVLPLVAIATPIEYTRNPLRVFELDFEENLKIIRYCVKYRKRIIFPSTSEVYGMCTDKVFDEDSSNLIVGPVNKPRWIYSVSKQLLDRVIWAYGEKEGLRFTLFRPFNWMGPRLDSLNA
;
A
#
# COMPACT_ATOMS: atom_id res chain seq x y z
N THR A 1 -3.86 -10.88 -11.89
CA THR A 1 -4.37 -10.00 -10.82
C THR A 1 -5.10 -10.85 -9.78
N PRO A 2 -5.29 -10.39 -8.52
CA PRO A 2 -6.09 -11.12 -7.53
C PRO A 2 -7.51 -11.44 -8.01
N GLU A 3 -8.07 -10.62 -8.89
CA GLU A 3 -9.39 -10.80 -9.51
C GLU A 3 -9.45 -12.02 -10.42
N ASP A 4 -8.33 -12.38 -11.06
CA ASP A 4 -8.23 -13.55 -11.93
C ASP A 4 -8.34 -14.88 -11.16
N SER A 5 -8.22 -14.85 -9.84
CA SER A 5 -8.31 -16.03 -8.96
C SER A 5 -9.69 -16.23 -8.33
N PHE A 6 -10.65 -15.34 -8.57
CA PHE A 6 -12.02 -15.48 -8.09
C PHE A 6 -12.79 -16.53 -8.88
N LEU A 7 -13.46 -17.47 -8.17
CA LEU A 7 -14.29 -18.50 -8.77
C LEU A 7 -15.71 -17.96 -9.04
N ASP A 8 -16.00 -17.66 -10.29
CA ASP A 8 -17.34 -17.31 -10.75
C ASP A 8 -18.12 -18.59 -11.09
N TRP A 9 -19.00 -19.01 -10.22
CA TRP A 9 -19.79 -20.24 -10.34
C TRP A 9 -20.71 -20.26 -11.58
N ASN A 10 -20.94 -19.12 -12.24
CA ASN A 10 -21.68 -19.06 -13.51
C ASN A 10 -20.86 -19.56 -14.72
N LYS A 11 -19.62 -19.98 -14.50
CA LYS A 11 -18.76 -20.62 -15.48
C LYS A 11 -18.89 -22.15 -15.44
N PRO A 12 -18.55 -22.86 -16.52
CA PRO A 12 -18.51 -24.33 -16.54
C PRO A 12 -17.50 -24.89 -15.50
N ALA A 13 -17.82 -26.04 -14.90
CA ALA A 13 -16.97 -26.70 -13.92
C ALA A 13 -15.54 -26.99 -14.45
N ALA A 14 -15.43 -27.32 -15.73
CA ALA A 14 -14.14 -27.57 -16.39
C ALA A 14 -13.25 -26.30 -16.42
N GLU A 15 -13.85 -25.13 -16.67
CA GLU A 15 -13.13 -23.85 -16.67
C GLU A 15 -12.65 -23.49 -15.26
N LEU A 16 -13.52 -23.64 -14.25
CA LEU A 16 -13.17 -23.37 -12.87
C LEU A 16 -12.10 -24.33 -12.34
N HIS A 17 -12.16 -25.60 -12.73
CA HIS A 17 -11.11 -26.57 -12.41
C HIS A 17 -9.76 -26.16 -12.99
N ASN A 18 -9.72 -25.73 -14.25
CA ASN A 18 -8.48 -25.25 -14.87
C ASN A 18 -7.97 -23.98 -14.18
N GLN A 19 -8.87 -23.07 -13.78
CA GLN A 19 -8.51 -21.89 -13.00
C GLN A 19 -7.88 -22.27 -11.66
N VAL A 20 -8.48 -23.20 -10.89
CA VAL A 20 -7.90 -23.70 -9.63
C VAL A 20 -6.47 -24.22 -9.87
N ARG A 21 -6.26 -25.05 -10.89
CA ARG A 21 -4.94 -25.61 -11.23
C ARG A 21 -3.92 -24.54 -11.60
N ALA A 22 -4.34 -23.49 -12.30
CA ALA A 22 -3.45 -22.43 -12.78
C ALA A 22 -2.94 -21.52 -11.66
N VAL A 23 -3.69 -21.40 -10.55
CA VAL A 23 -3.37 -20.47 -9.45
C VAL A 23 -3.08 -21.16 -8.11
N SER A 24 -2.94 -22.50 -8.10
CA SER A 24 -2.52 -23.26 -6.92
C SER A 24 -1.04 -23.03 -6.62
N ASP A 25 -0.57 -23.53 -5.47
CA ASP A 25 0.81 -23.38 -4.99
C ASP A 25 1.86 -23.43 -6.11
N PRO A 26 2.79 -22.41 -6.21
CA PRO A 26 3.11 -21.35 -5.22
C PRO A 26 2.28 -20.06 -5.33
N TRP A 27 1.20 -20.06 -6.09
CA TRP A 27 0.30 -18.91 -6.26
C TRP A 27 -0.75 -18.84 -5.14
N PRO A 28 -1.44 -17.70 -4.96
CA PRO A 28 -2.33 -17.46 -3.80
C PRO A 28 -3.60 -18.32 -3.74
N GLY A 29 -3.83 -19.22 -4.72
CA GLY A 29 -4.99 -20.09 -4.81
C GLY A 29 -6.23 -19.43 -5.40
N ALA A 30 -7.15 -20.24 -5.96
CA ALA A 30 -8.47 -19.79 -6.38
C ALA A 30 -9.36 -19.61 -5.15
N PHE A 31 -10.24 -18.61 -5.15
CA PHE A 31 -11.05 -18.31 -3.97
C PHE A 31 -12.50 -17.97 -4.28
N SER A 32 -13.36 -18.12 -3.27
CA SER A 32 -14.76 -17.68 -3.29
C SER A 32 -15.20 -17.23 -1.88
N TYR A 33 -16.49 -16.93 -1.71
CA TYR A 33 -17.05 -16.46 -0.47
C TYR A 33 -18.34 -17.20 -0.05
N VAL A 34 -18.52 -17.33 1.26
CA VAL A 34 -19.80 -17.66 1.92
C VAL A 34 -20.21 -16.45 2.74
N GLY A 35 -21.21 -15.71 2.30
CA GLY A 35 -21.47 -14.39 2.89
C GLY A 35 -20.24 -13.47 2.76
N THR A 36 -19.64 -13.08 3.88
CA THR A 36 -18.43 -12.26 3.92
C THR A 36 -17.15 -13.08 4.14
N GLN A 37 -17.26 -14.37 4.41
CA GLN A 37 -16.13 -15.23 4.75
C GLN A 37 -15.47 -15.76 3.48
N LYS A 38 -14.19 -15.40 3.27
CA LYS A 38 -13.36 -15.90 2.17
C LYS A 38 -12.91 -17.34 2.46
N PHE A 39 -12.91 -18.15 1.41
CA PHE A 39 -12.20 -19.44 1.43
C PHE A 39 -11.42 -19.64 0.13
N THR A 40 -10.31 -20.36 0.21
CA THR A 40 -9.43 -20.68 -0.91
C THR A 40 -9.60 -22.15 -1.30
N VAL A 41 -9.59 -22.43 -2.59
CA VAL A 41 -9.64 -23.78 -3.14
C VAL A 41 -8.26 -24.12 -3.70
N TRP A 42 -7.63 -25.13 -3.14
CA TRP A 42 -6.31 -25.59 -3.53
C TRP A 42 -6.33 -26.72 -4.56
N SER A 43 -7.33 -27.60 -4.46
CA SER A 43 -7.52 -28.67 -5.43
C SER A 43 -9.00 -28.99 -5.61
N SER A 44 -9.36 -29.39 -6.82
CA SER A 44 -10.75 -29.64 -7.20
C SER A 44 -10.84 -30.78 -8.20
N ARG A 45 -12.05 -31.23 -8.50
CA ARG A 45 -12.38 -32.21 -9.54
C ARG A 45 -13.67 -31.83 -10.23
N VAL A 46 -13.74 -32.04 -11.52
CA VAL A 46 -14.98 -31.87 -12.29
C VAL A 46 -15.87 -33.08 -12.09
N CYS A 47 -17.13 -32.85 -11.75
CA CYS A 47 -18.17 -33.85 -11.58
C CYS A 47 -19.37 -33.55 -12.49
N LYS A 48 -20.10 -34.59 -12.92
CA LYS A 48 -21.39 -34.41 -13.57
C LYS A 48 -22.40 -33.88 -12.54
N ASN A 49 -23.27 -33.02 -12.95
CA ASN A 49 -24.39 -32.54 -12.15
C ASN A 49 -25.72 -33.00 -12.78
N ASP A 50 -26.26 -34.07 -12.24
CA ASP A 50 -27.56 -34.60 -12.67
C ASP A 50 -28.75 -33.89 -11.97
N ARG A 51 -28.47 -32.93 -11.07
CA ARG A 51 -29.46 -32.14 -10.36
C ARG A 51 -29.57 -30.75 -10.97
N ALA A 52 -30.76 -30.27 -11.22
CA ALA A 52 -31.02 -28.90 -11.68
C ALA A 52 -30.83 -27.90 -10.52
N ALA A 53 -29.58 -27.73 -10.09
CA ALA A 53 -29.20 -26.76 -9.08
C ALA A 53 -28.63 -25.49 -9.74
N GLN A 54 -29.00 -24.33 -9.23
CA GLN A 54 -28.46 -23.07 -9.73
C GLN A 54 -26.94 -22.97 -9.43
N PRO A 55 -26.14 -22.34 -10.33
CA PRO A 55 -24.72 -22.13 -10.10
C PRO A 55 -24.42 -21.50 -8.74
N GLY A 56 -23.38 -21.98 -8.04
CA GLY A 56 -23.00 -21.54 -6.70
C GLY A 56 -23.79 -22.21 -5.56
N THR A 57 -24.69 -23.15 -5.86
CA THR A 57 -25.41 -23.91 -4.84
C THR A 57 -24.59 -25.12 -4.37
N VAL A 58 -24.46 -25.30 -3.07
CA VAL A 58 -23.86 -26.50 -2.47
C VAL A 58 -24.80 -27.69 -2.69
N ILE A 59 -24.35 -28.67 -3.46
CA ILE A 59 -25.12 -29.90 -3.77
C ILE A 59 -24.96 -30.94 -2.64
N SER A 60 -23.74 -31.07 -2.14
CA SER A 60 -23.34 -32.00 -1.10
C SER A 60 -22.21 -31.42 -0.28
N VAL A 61 -22.08 -31.82 0.99
CA VAL A 61 -20.98 -31.39 1.88
C VAL A 61 -19.97 -32.50 2.15
N SER A 62 -20.30 -33.76 1.78
CA SER A 62 -19.37 -34.90 1.86
C SER A 62 -19.64 -35.89 0.71
N PRO A 63 -18.88 -35.80 -0.39
CA PRO A 63 -17.86 -34.79 -0.74
C PRO A 63 -18.47 -33.38 -0.91
N LEU A 64 -17.66 -32.32 -0.77
CA LEU A 64 -18.11 -30.94 -1.00
C LEU A 64 -18.26 -30.69 -2.51
N LEU A 65 -19.50 -30.67 -2.98
CA LEU A 65 -19.87 -30.44 -4.38
C LEU A 65 -20.63 -29.14 -4.53
N ILE A 66 -20.23 -28.33 -5.49
CA ILE A 66 -20.84 -27.03 -5.80
C ILE A 66 -21.28 -27.01 -7.25
N ALA A 67 -22.54 -26.62 -7.48
CA ALA A 67 -23.11 -26.51 -8.81
C ALA A 67 -22.40 -25.38 -9.61
N CYS A 68 -22.13 -25.63 -10.88
CA CYS A 68 -21.59 -24.68 -11.85
C CYS A 68 -22.58 -24.45 -12.98
N ALA A 69 -22.30 -23.53 -13.91
CA ALA A 69 -23.14 -23.32 -15.09
C ALA A 69 -23.32 -24.60 -15.91
N ASP A 70 -22.27 -25.43 -16.00
CA ASP A 70 -22.29 -26.77 -16.54
C ASP A 70 -21.51 -27.70 -15.62
N GLY A 71 -22.14 -28.79 -15.17
CA GLY A 71 -21.55 -29.72 -14.22
C GLY A 71 -21.50 -29.24 -12.76
N ALA A 72 -20.61 -29.84 -11.99
CA ALA A 72 -20.32 -29.49 -10.61
C ALA A 72 -18.82 -29.53 -10.34
N LEU A 73 -18.36 -28.72 -9.41
CA LEU A 73 -16.98 -28.73 -8.92
C LEU A 73 -16.93 -29.38 -7.54
N GLU A 74 -16.20 -30.47 -7.43
CA GLU A 74 -15.81 -31.05 -6.13
C GLU A 74 -14.61 -30.29 -5.59
N ILE A 75 -14.70 -29.78 -4.38
CA ILE A 75 -13.58 -29.20 -3.64
C ILE A 75 -12.89 -30.33 -2.88
N ILE A 76 -11.69 -30.69 -3.30
CA ILE A 76 -10.89 -31.78 -2.64
C ILE A 76 -10.18 -31.21 -1.43
N THR A 77 -9.45 -30.09 -1.61
CA THR A 77 -8.78 -29.39 -0.52
C THR A 77 -9.01 -27.89 -0.62
N GLY A 78 -9.16 -27.24 0.52
CA GLY A 78 -9.34 -25.79 0.61
C GLY A 78 -9.01 -25.26 2.00
N GLN A 79 -9.17 -23.97 2.20
CA GLN A 79 -8.75 -23.25 3.39
C GLN A 79 -9.75 -22.13 3.69
N ALA A 80 -10.18 -22.02 4.94
CA ALA A 80 -11.03 -20.91 5.40
C ALA A 80 -10.16 -19.74 5.88
N GLY A 81 -10.30 -18.57 5.27
CA GLY A 81 -9.50 -17.38 5.62
C GLY A 81 -7.99 -17.66 5.57
N ASP A 82 -7.28 -17.26 6.63
CA ASP A 82 -5.84 -17.48 6.80
C ASP A 82 -5.52 -18.77 7.60
N GLY A 83 -6.49 -19.69 7.72
CA GLY A 83 -6.32 -20.95 8.43
C GLY A 83 -5.41 -21.96 7.72
N ILE A 84 -5.47 -23.24 8.12
CA ILE A 84 -4.73 -24.33 7.47
C ILE A 84 -5.54 -24.94 6.34
N ALA A 85 -4.85 -25.54 5.36
CA ALA A 85 -5.50 -26.34 4.32
C ALA A 85 -6.12 -27.61 4.89
N MET A 86 -7.34 -27.95 4.44
CA MET A 86 -8.12 -29.09 4.95
C MET A 86 -8.90 -29.77 3.81
N GLN A 87 -9.44 -30.96 4.08
CA GLN A 87 -10.32 -31.65 3.14
C GLN A 87 -11.63 -30.87 2.92
N GLY A 88 -12.24 -31.00 1.74
CA GLY A 88 -13.46 -30.27 1.37
C GLY A 88 -14.62 -30.49 2.34
N SER A 89 -14.79 -31.71 2.88
CA SER A 89 -15.84 -31.97 3.88
C SER A 89 -15.60 -31.26 5.23
N GLN A 90 -14.34 -31.15 5.65
CA GLN A 90 -13.95 -30.37 6.83
C GLN A 90 -14.14 -28.86 6.59
N LEU A 91 -13.76 -28.39 5.39
CA LEU A 91 -13.98 -27.01 4.98
C LEU A 91 -15.47 -26.66 5.01
N ALA A 92 -16.34 -27.55 4.53
CA ALA A 92 -17.78 -27.36 4.60
C ALA A 92 -18.29 -27.17 6.05
N GLN A 93 -17.77 -27.96 7.00
CA GLN A 93 -18.12 -27.82 8.42
C GLN A 93 -17.65 -26.50 9.01
N VAL A 94 -16.40 -26.10 8.74
CA VAL A 94 -15.82 -24.84 9.23
C VAL A 94 -16.58 -23.62 8.67
N LEU A 95 -17.03 -23.70 7.41
CA LEU A 95 -17.80 -22.65 6.75
C LEU A 95 -19.31 -22.71 7.07
N GLY A 96 -19.77 -23.69 7.85
CA GLY A 96 -21.20 -23.87 8.18
C GLY A 96 -22.08 -24.19 6.97
N LEU A 97 -21.50 -24.82 5.92
CA LEU A 97 -22.24 -25.15 4.71
C LEU A 97 -23.16 -26.35 4.92
N VAL A 98 -24.33 -26.26 4.31
CA VAL A 98 -25.31 -27.37 4.22
C VAL A 98 -25.76 -27.49 2.77
N PRO A 99 -26.29 -28.66 2.33
CA PRO A 99 -26.90 -28.76 1.01
C PRO A 99 -27.96 -27.68 0.80
N GLY A 100 -27.89 -26.96 -0.31
CA GLY A 100 -28.74 -25.79 -0.58
C GLY A 100 -28.10 -24.44 -0.19
N SER A 101 -27.02 -24.40 0.60
CA SER A 101 -26.28 -23.17 0.84
C SER A 101 -25.83 -22.55 -0.49
N ARG A 102 -25.86 -21.22 -0.57
CA ARG A 102 -25.46 -20.50 -1.79
C ARG A 102 -24.12 -19.79 -1.55
N LEU A 103 -23.17 -20.07 -2.42
CA LEU A 103 -21.95 -19.33 -2.55
C LEU A 103 -22.18 -18.09 -3.41
N ASN A 104 -21.40 -17.04 -3.18
CA ASN A 104 -21.51 -15.83 -3.97
C ASN A 104 -20.99 -16.09 -5.38
N SER A 105 -21.85 -15.95 -6.39
CA SER A 105 -21.52 -16.06 -7.81
C SER A 105 -20.94 -14.77 -8.40
N GLN A 106 -21.05 -13.68 -7.66
CA GLN A 106 -20.31 -12.45 -7.95
C GLN A 106 -19.31 -12.27 -6.83
N SER A 107 -18.12 -11.73 -7.17
CA SER A 107 -17.26 -11.21 -6.09
C SER A 107 -18.17 -10.39 -5.19
N VAL A 108 -18.28 -10.78 -3.90
CA VAL A 108 -18.72 -9.79 -2.92
C VAL A 108 -17.87 -8.62 -3.28
N THR A 109 -18.48 -7.50 -3.63
CA THR A 109 -17.75 -6.25 -3.81
C THR A 109 -17.09 -6.06 -2.46
N THR A 110 -15.92 -6.66 -2.29
CA THR A 110 -15.06 -6.42 -1.13
C THR A 110 -14.98 -4.94 -1.14
N ALA A 111 -15.41 -4.29 -0.08
CA ALA A 111 -15.42 -2.84 0.02
C ALA A 111 -14.13 -2.41 -0.66
N LYS A 112 -14.26 -1.74 -1.84
CA LYS A 112 -13.20 -1.53 -2.84
C LYS A 112 -11.89 -1.34 -2.11
N HIS A 113 -10.92 -2.26 -2.23
CA HIS A 113 -9.71 -2.23 -1.42
C HIS A 113 -9.03 -0.91 -1.72
N ARG A 114 -9.23 0.06 -0.85
CA ARG A 114 -8.63 1.37 -1.01
C ARG A 114 -7.15 1.27 -0.70
N THR A 115 -6.35 1.83 -1.58
CA THR A 115 -4.93 2.02 -1.28
C THR A 115 -4.80 2.96 -0.09
N ARG A 116 -4.22 2.48 1.00
CA ARG A 116 -3.98 3.26 2.21
C ARG A 116 -2.67 4.01 2.07
N VAL A 117 -2.75 5.32 2.17
CA VAL A 117 -1.60 6.21 1.99
C VAL A 117 -1.32 6.89 3.32
N LEU A 118 -0.11 6.72 3.84
CA LEU A 118 0.39 7.44 5.00
C LEU A 118 1.17 8.68 4.53
N ILE A 119 0.74 9.86 4.96
CA ILE A 119 1.39 11.14 4.68
C ILE A 119 1.85 11.75 6.01
N LEU A 120 3.14 11.81 6.22
CA LEU A 120 3.76 12.51 7.34
C LEU A 120 4.14 13.92 6.86
N GLY A 121 3.66 14.97 7.50
CA GLY A 121 3.71 16.34 6.97
C GLY A 121 2.48 16.67 6.09
N VAL A 122 1.31 16.16 6.51
CA VAL A 122 0.07 16.25 5.71
C VAL A 122 -0.50 17.68 5.64
N ASN A 123 -0.20 18.53 6.62
CA ASN A 123 -0.63 19.93 6.68
C ASN A 123 0.25 20.86 5.84
N GLY A 124 1.45 20.42 5.44
CA GLY A 124 2.36 21.18 4.59
C GLY A 124 1.81 21.42 3.17
N PHE A 125 2.50 22.26 2.41
CA PHE A 125 2.07 22.66 1.05
C PHE A 125 1.80 21.46 0.14
N ILE A 126 2.74 20.52 0.03
CA ILE A 126 2.58 19.32 -0.79
C ILE A 126 1.53 18.39 -0.19
N GLY A 127 1.60 18.16 1.13
CA GLY A 127 0.74 17.22 1.86
C GLY A 127 -0.75 17.55 1.70
N ASN A 128 -1.13 18.83 1.87
CA ASN A 128 -2.53 19.22 1.77
C ASN A 128 -3.10 19.13 0.34
N HIS A 129 -2.31 19.46 -0.68
CA HIS A 129 -2.72 19.32 -2.08
C HIS A 129 -2.87 17.86 -2.49
N LEU A 130 -1.92 17.02 -2.08
CA LEU A 130 -1.97 15.59 -2.36
C LEU A 130 -3.16 14.93 -1.65
N THR A 131 -3.42 15.28 -0.39
CA THR A 131 -4.58 14.81 0.37
C THR A 131 -5.88 15.16 -0.35
N GLU A 132 -6.03 16.40 -0.80
CA GLU A 132 -7.19 16.83 -1.58
C GLU A 132 -7.39 15.97 -2.82
N ARG A 133 -6.34 15.78 -3.59
CA ARG A 133 -6.39 14.99 -4.82
C ARG A 133 -6.73 13.52 -4.57
N LEU A 134 -6.12 12.89 -3.57
CA LEU A 134 -6.40 11.50 -3.20
C LEU A 134 -7.84 11.30 -2.72
N LEU A 135 -8.38 12.24 -1.95
CA LEU A 135 -9.76 12.16 -1.46
C LEU A 135 -10.84 12.37 -2.53
N GLN A 136 -10.49 12.99 -3.67
CA GLN A 136 -11.37 13.07 -4.84
C GLN A 136 -11.55 11.72 -5.52
N GLU A 137 -10.60 10.81 -5.35
CA GLU A 137 -10.64 9.47 -5.94
C GLU A 137 -11.17 8.45 -4.91
N ASP A 138 -12.12 7.61 -5.28
CA ASP A 138 -12.70 6.60 -4.37
C ASP A 138 -11.75 5.46 -3.98
N ASN A 139 -10.59 5.40 -4.62
CA ASN A 139 -9.62 4.31 -4.47
C ASN A 139 -8.65 4.50 -3.32
N TYR A 140 -8.68 5.63 -2.62
CA TYR A 140 -7.69 5.98 -1.59
C TYR A 140 -8.34 6.22 -0.24
N GLU A 141 -7.59 5.88 0.80
CA GLU A 141 -7.81 6.22 2.20
C GLU A 141 -6.52 6.84 2.73
N VAL A 142 -6.59 7.99 3.36
CA VAL A 142 -5.43 8.79 3.75
C VAL A 142 -5.28 8.83 5.26
N TYR A 143 -4.09 8.49 5.74
CA TYR A 143 -3.66 8.64 7.13
C TYR A 143 -2.63 9.76 7.19
N GLY A 144 -2.85 10.75 8.01
CA GLY A 144 -2.02 11.94 8.12
C GLY A 144 -1.52 12.22 9.53
N LEU A 145 -0.27 12.69 9.65
CA LEU A 145 0.28 13.23 10.87
C LEU A 145 0.99 14.54 10.56
N ASP A 146 0.75 15.55 11.37
CA ASP A 146 1.41 16.85 11.32
C ASP A 146 1.29 17.56 12.67
N ILE A 147 2.11 18.57 12.92
CA ILE A 147 2.10 19.40 14.13
C ILE A 147 0.96 20.43 14.17
N GLY A 148 0.21 20.57 13.09
CA GLY A 148 -0.94 21.47 12.96
C GLY A 148 -1.92 20.98 11.91
N SER A 149 -3.07 21.68 11.78
CA SER A 149 -4.17 21.21 10.94
C SER A 149 -4.85 22.31 10.09
N ASP A 150 -4.28 23.51 10.05
CA ASP A 150 -4.90 24.68 9.42
C ASP A 150 -5.19 24.48 7.93
N ALA A 151 -4.22 24.00 7.16
CA ALA A 151 -4.33 23.80 5.72
C ALA A 151 -5.20 22.59 5.34
N ILE A 152 -5.40 21.65 6.26
CA ILE A 152 -6.20 20.43 6.07
C ILE A 152 -7.55 20.46 6.78
N SER A 153 -7.91 21.54 7.46
CA SER A 153 -9.12 21.68 8.28
C SER A 153 -10.40 21.25 7.55
N ARG A 154 -10.48 21.53 6.24
CA ARG A 154 -11.59 21.14 5.36
C ARG A 154 -11.75 19.64 5.18
N PHE A 155 -10.74 18.83 5.50
CA PHE A 155 -10.78 17.38 5.34
C PHE A 155 -11.00 16.62 6.64
N LEU A 156 -10.92 17.26 7.80
CA LEU A 156 -10.97 16.59 9.11
C LEU A 156 -12.24 15.75 9.33
N GLN A 157 -13.36 16.12 8.69
CA GLN A 157 -14.62 15.39 8.76
C GLN A 157 -14.81 14.40 7.59
N HIS A 158 -13.82 14.28 6.70
CA HIS A 158 -13.96 13.39 5.56
C HIS A 158 -13.80 11.92 6.00
N PRO A 159 -14.73 10.99 5.66
CA PRO A 159 -14.75 9.62 6.21
C PRO A 159 -13.55 8.76 5.82
N ARG A 160 -12.77 9.18 4.83
CA ARG A 160 -11.56 8.49 4.35
C ARG A 160 -10.27 9.22 4.71
N PHE A 161 -10.35 10.23 5.57
CA PHE A 161 -9.19 10.95 6.09
C PHE A 161 -9.06 10.76 7.59
N HIS A 162 -7.92 10.24 8.03
CA HIS A 162 -7.61 9.95 9.42
C HIS A 162 -6.41 10.76 9.84
N PHE A 163 -6.63 11.79 10.64
CA PHE A 163 -5.59 12.72 11.06
C PHE A 163 -5.26 12.59 12.54
N VAL A 164 -3.97 12.69 12.84
CA VAL A 164 -3.45 12.87 14.21
C VAL A 164 -2.53 14.06 14.22
N GLU A 165 -2.78 14.99 15.15
CA GLU A 165 -1.88 16.10 15.43
C GLU A 165 -0.73 15.61 16.31
N GLY A 166 0.50 15.81 15.83
CA GLY A 166 1.68 15.33 16.55
C GLY A 166 3.01 15.57 15.84
N ASP A 167 4.09 15.49 16.60
CA ASP A 167 5.47 15.59 16.11
C ASP A 167 6.02 14.20 15.79
N ILE A 168 6.67 14.03 14.63
CA ILE A 168 7.22 12.74 14.18
C ILE A 168 8.31 12.21 15.11
N SER A 169 9.03 13.07 15.81
CA SER A 169 10.07 12.67 16.77
C SER A 169 9.52 12.02 18.03
N ILE A 170 8.25 12.28 18.37
CA ILE A 170 7.59 11.78 19.58
C ILE A 170 6.65 10.61 19.27
N HIS A 171 5.98 10.63 18.11
CA HIS A 171 4.92 9.67 17.76
C HIS A 171 5.45 8.41 17.04
N SER A 172 6.64 7.93 17.38
CA SER A 172 7.30 6.82 16.66
C SER A 172 6.46 5.53 16.63
N GLU A 173 5.76 5.18 17.71
CA GLU A 173 4.88 3.99 17.77
C GLU A 173 3.68 4.12 16.85
N TRP A 174 3.06 5.31 16.81
CA TRP A 174 1.94 5.58 15.91
C TRP A 174 2.39 5.49 14.45
N ILE A 175 3.57 6.04 14.14
CA ILE A 175 4.15 6.00 12.79
C ILE A 175 4.44 4.55 12.39
N GLU A 176 5.10 3.79 13.24
CA GLU A 176 5.42 2.38 12.96
C GLU A 176 4.15 1.56 12.71
N TYR A 177 3.12 1.74 13.54
CA TYR A 177 1.83 1.09 13.37
C TYR A 177 1.19 1.43 12.02
N HIS A 178 1.20 2.72 11.61
CA HIS A 178 0.58 3.14 10.36
C HIS A 178 1.43 2.80 9.13
N VAL A 179 2.75 2.78 9.23
CA VAL A 179 3.61 2.20 8.19
C VAL A 179 3.24 0.75 7.96
N LYS A 180 3.07 -0.05 9.03
CA LYS A 180 2.63 -1.45 8.90
C LYS A 180 1.23 -1.58 8.28
N LYS A 181 0.31 -0.66 8.59
CA LYS A 181 -1.09 -0.67 8.14
C LYS A 181 -1.26 -0.21 6.69
N CYS A 182 -0.50 0.82 6.27
CA CYS A 182 -0.66 1.47 4.97
C CYS A 182 0.11 0.74 3.85
N ASP A 183 -0.25 1.01 2.61
CA ASP A 183 0.34 0.40 1.42
C ASP A 183 1.47 1.26 0.85
N VAL A 184 1.33 2.59 1.00
CA VAL A 184 2.27 3.61 0.51
C VAL A 184 2.56 4.61 1.61
N VAL A 185 3.82 5.00 1.75
CA VAL A 185 4.29 5.98 2.76
C VAL A 185 4.96 7.16 2.05
N LEU A 186 4.54 8.37 2.41
CA LEU A 186 5.11 9.64 1.94
C LEU A 186 5.58 10.45 3.15
N PRO A 187 6.88 10.43 3.49
CA PRO A 187 7.45 11.25 4.56
C PRO A 187 7.80 12.63 4.00
N LEU A 188 6.83 13.56 4.06
CA LEU A 188 6.98 14.93 3.55
C LEU A 188 7.51 15.91 4.60
N VAL A 189 7.70 15.47 5.85
CA VAL A 189 8.25 16.33 6.91
C VAL A 189 9.71 16.65 6.63
N ALA A 190 10.01 17.93 6.49
CA ALA A 190 11.35 18.45 6.30
C ALA A 190 11.42 19.93 6.67
N ILE A 191 12.59 20.38 7.10
CA ILE A 191 12.92 21.80 7.19
C ILE A 191 13.51 22.22 5.85
N ALA A 192 12.67 22.73 4.93
CA ALA A 192 13.06 23.09 3.57
C ALA A 192 13.30 24.59 3.40
N THR A 193 13.64 25.30 4.46
CA THR A 193 13.85 26.76 4.49
C THR A 193 15.34 27.08 4.58
N PRO A 194 15.96 27.69 3.56
CA PRO A 194 17.41 27.89 3.47
C PRO A 194 18.02 28.63 4.68
N ILE A 195 17.28 29.55 5.29
CA ILE A 195 17.79 30.27 6.46
C ILE A 195 18.00 29.33 7.66
N GLU A 196 17.17 28.31 7.80
CA GLU A 196 17.28 27.33 8.90
C GLU A 196 18.50 26.42 8.73
N TYR A 197 18.96 26.17 7.50
CA TYR A 197 20.19 25.39 7.28
C TYR A 197 21.41 26.01 7.90
N THR A 198 21.41 27.35 8.00
CA THR A 198 22.53 28.11 8.59
C THR A 198 22.33 28.43 10.06
N ARG A 199 21.07 28.63 10.50
CA ARG A 199 20.75 28.96 11.89
C ARG A 199 20.72 27.74 12.80
N ASN A 200 20.09 26.68 12.33
CA ASN A 200 19.81 25.47 13.11
C ASN A 200 20.21 24.18 12.36
N PRO A 201 21.48 24.04 11.91
CA PRO A 201 21.90 22.93 11.05
C PRO A 201 21.71 21.54 11.71
N LEU A 202 21.88 21.43 13.03
CA LEU A 202 21.68 20.17 13.76
C LEU A 202 20.20 19.77 13.75
N ARG A 203 19.30 20.71 13.94
CA ARG A 203 17.85 20.44 13.89
C ARG A 203 17.43 20.01 12.48
N VAL A 204 18.02 20.60 11.45
CA VAL A 204 17.80 20.15 10.05
C VAL A 204 18.27 18.71 9.87
N PHE A 205 19.47 18.37 10.37
CA PHE A 205 19.99 17.01 10.31
C PHE A 205 19.08 16.02 11.07
N GLU A 206 18.71 16.31 12.30
CA GLU A 206 17.86 15.45 13.13
C GLU A 206 16.52 15.15 12.42
N LEU A 207 15.83 16.19 11.95
CA LEU A 207 14.51 16.02 11.34
C LEU A 207 14.60 15.43 9.92
N ASP A 208 15.46 15.99 9.07
CA ASP A 208 15.50 15.63 7.66
C ASP A 208 16.25 14.33 7.38
N PHE A 209 17.17 13.94 8.26
CA PHE A 209 17.92 12.70 8.11
C PHE A 209 17.49 11.62 9.12
N GLU A 210 17.64 11.85 10.42
CA GLU A 210 17.47 10.80 11.41
C GLU A 210 16.03 10.30 11.50
N GLU A 211 15.05 11.20 11.54
CA GLU A 211 13.63 10.79 11.61
C GLU A 211 13.19 10.13 10.30
N ASN A 212 13.58 10.67 9.16
CA ASN A 212 13.28 10.04 7.87
C ASN A 212 13.95 8.66 7.72
N LEU A 213 15.17 8.48 8.22
CA LEU A 213 15.86 7.18 8.20
C LEU A 213 15.09 6.11 9.01
N LYS A 214 14.49 6.49 10.15
CA LYS A 214 13.64 5.57 10.93
C LYS A 214 12.44 5.13 10.11
N ILE A 215 11.76 6.06 9.43
CA ILE A 215 10.59 5.77 8.59
C ILE A 215 10.97 4.85 7.42
N ILE A 216 12.11 5.10 6.76
CA ILE A 216 12.64 4.25 5.69
C ILE A 216 12.86 2.82 6.21
N ARG A 217 13.48 2.67 7.39
CA ARG A 217 13.71 1.36 8.01
C ARG A 217 12.40 0.63 8.35
N TYR A 218 11.35 1.34 8.76
CA TYR A 218 10.03 0.75 8.94
C TYR A 218 9.45 0.27 7.59
N CYS A 219 9.60 1.04 6.51
CA CYS A 219 9.17 0.63 5.18
C CYS A 219 9.87 -0.65 4.72
N VAL A 220 11.17 -0.78 4.97
CA VAL A 220 11.94 -2.02 4.71
C VAL A 220 11.40 -3.17 5.56
N LYS A 221 11.33 -2.98 6.89
CA LYS A 221 10.86 -3.99 7.86
C LYS A 221 9.50 -4.56 7.49
N TYR A 222 8.57 -3.73 7.06
CA TYR A 222 7.19 -4.11 6.74
C TYR A 222 6.91 -4.25 5.23
N ARG A 223 7.96 -4.21 4.39
CA ARG A 223 7.89 -4.35 2.92
C ARG A 223 6.90 -3.37 2.27
N LYS A 224 6.91 -2.13 2.71
CA LYS A 224 6.02 -1.07 2.22
C LYS A 224 6.67 -0.27 1.10
N ARG A 225 5.82 0.29 0.22
CA ARG A 225 6.30 1.23 -0.79
C ARG A 225 6.52 2.60 -0.18
N ILE A 226 7.66 3.20 -0.44
CA ILE A 226 7.96 4.58 -0.07
C ILE A 226 8.04 5.47 -1.32
N ILE A 227 7.42 6.65 -1.25
CA ILE A 227 7.60 7.73 -2.24
C ILE A 227 8.30 8.86 -1.49
N PHE A 228 9.58 9.02 -1.74
CA PHE A 228 10.44 9.90 -0.94
C PHE A 228 10.72 11.22 -1.67
N PRO A 229 10.43 12.37 -1.03
CA PRO A 229 10.80 13.67 -1.55
C PRO A 229 12.29 13.94 -1.32
N SER A 230 13.07 13.79 -2.37
CA SER A 230 14.40 14.33 -2.46
C SER A 230 14.30 15.85 -2.73
N THR A 231 15.24 16.43 -3.41
CA THR A 231 15.26 17.87 -3.73
C THR A 231 16.18 18.14 -4.91
N SER A 232 15.91 19.19 -5.68
CA SER A 232 16.86 19.69 -6.67
C SER A 232 18.20 20.15 -6.05
N GLU A 233 18.22 20.47 -4.75
CA GLU A 233 19.44 20.86 -4.06
C GLU A 233 20.50 19.74 -3.95
N VAL A 234 20.12 18.48 -4.21
CA VAL A 234 21.09 17.38 -4.28
C VAL A 234 22.08 17.54 -5.42
N TYR A 235 21.73 18.25 -6.49
CA TYR A 235 22.68 18.58 -7.56
C TYR A 235 23.75 19.58 -7.12
N GLY A 236 23.42 20.45 -6.16
CA GLY A 236 24.36 21.37 -5.52
C GLY A 236 25.06 22.30 -6.52
N MET A 237 26.37 22.11 -6.67
CA MET A 237 27.22 22.89 -7.59
C MET A 237 27.46 22.16 -8.92
N CYS A 238 26.61 21.26 -9.34
CA CYS A 238 26.68 20.62 -10.66
C CYS A 238 26.66 21.66 -11.78
N THR A 239 27.50 21.46 -12.77
CA THR A 239 27.68 22.40 -13.89
C THR A 239 26.96 21.96 -15.16
N ASP A 240 26.21 20.90 -15.13
CA ASP A 240 25.45 20.39 -16.26
C ASP A 240 24.38 21.41 -16.67
N LYS A 241 24.19 21.59 -17.99
CA LYS A 241 23.17 22.50 -18.52
C LYS A 241 21.73 21.97 -18.28
N VAL A 242 21.59 20.65 -18.27
CA VAL A 242 20.37 19.94 -17.98
C VAL A 242 20.73 18.86 -16.96
N PHE A 243 20.02 18.82 -15.85
CA PHE A 243 20.23 17.80 -14.84
C PHE A 243 19.55 16.50 -15.26
N ASP A 244 20.28 15.42 -15.09
CA ASP A 244 19.82 14.04 -15.31
C ASP A 244 19.88 13.29 -13.99
N GLU A 245 18.83 12.55 -13.65
CA GLU A 245 18.67 11.90 -12.36
C GLU A 245 19.71 10.80 -12.12
N ASP A 246 20.17 10.15 -13.18
CA ASP A 246 21.05 8.97 -13.09
C ASP A 246 22.52 9.32 -13.35
N SER A 247 22.83 10.35 -14.14
CA SER A 247 24.18 10.63 -14.61
C SER A 247 24.79 11.93 -14.10
N SER A 248 23.98 12.94 -13.73
CA SER A 248 24.52 14.21 -13.22
C SER A 248 25.23 14.05 -11.88
N ASN A 249 26.38 14.69 -11.74
CA ASN A 249 27.15 14.68 -10.51
C ASN A 249 26.43 15.46 -9.38
N LEU A 250 26.42 14.91 -8.18
CA LEU A 250 25.87 15.56 -6.99
C LEU A 250 27.00 16.20 -6.18
N ILE A 251 27.26 17.51 -6.41
CA ILE A 251 28.44 18.20 -5.91
C ILE A 251 28.04 19.17 -4.79
N VAL A 252 28.55 18.96 -3.59
CA VAL A 252 28.34 19.85 -2.45
C VAL A 252 29.61 20.60 -2.07
N GLY A 253 29.45 21.72 -1.35
CA GLY A 253 30.54 22.57 -0.96
C GLY A 253 31.27 22.13 0.32
N PRO A 254 32.21 22.98 0.81
CA PRO A 254 33.07 22.68 1.97
C PRO A 254 32.28 22.41 3.25
N VAL A 255 32.83 21.56 4.12
CA VAL A 255 32.24 21.13 5.41
C VAL A 255 31.88 22.32 6.33
N ASN A 256 32.67 23.40 6.30
CA ASN A 256 32.45 24.60 7.11
C ASN A 256 31.33 25.52 6.59
N LYS A 257 30.55 25.07 5.62
CA LYS A 257 29.38 25.80 5.08
C LYS A 257 28.09 25.07 5.48
N PRO A 258 27.42 25.47 6.57
CA PRO A 258 26.25 24.79 7.11
C PRO A 258 25.09 24.64 6.13
N ARG A 259 25.00 25.52 5.12
CA ARG A 259 23.98 25.43 4.07
C ARG A 259 23.86 24.05 3.42
N TRP A 260 24.96 23.32 3.35
CA TRP A 260 24.97 22.03 2.67
C TRP A 260 24.38 20.87 3.48
N ILE A 261 24.06 21.09 4.76
CA ILE A 261 23.53 20.06 5.64
C ILE A 261 22.26 19.42 5.06
N TYR A 262 21.33 20.22 4.53
CA TYR A 262 20.08 19.76 3.93
C TYR A 262 20.35 18.93 2.66
N SER A 263 21.13 19.45 1.74
CA SER A 263 21.47 18.75 0.48
C SER A 263 22.18 17.42 0.76
N VAL A 264 23.12 17.38 1.70
CA VAL A 264 23.86 16.15 2.08
C VAL A 264 22.93 15.15 2.75
N SER A 265 22.06 15.57 3.66
CA SER A 265 21.05 14.71 4.30
C SER A 265 20.17 14.05 3.26
N LYS A 266 19.65 14.80 2.30
CA LYS A 266 18.82 14.27 1.21
C LYS A 266 19.60 13.35 0.26
N GLN A 267 20.82 13.73 -0.13
CA GLN A 267 21.70 12.88 -0.95
C GLN A 267 21.98 11.53 -0.27
N LEU A 268 22.25 11.54 1.04
CA LEU A 268 22.55 10.32 1.77
C LEU A 268 21.30 9.44 1.86
N LEU A 269 20.13 10.01 2.11
CA LEU A 269 18.85 9.25 2.13
C LEU A 269 18.52 8.67 0.75
N ASP A 270 18.72 9.40 -0.34
CA ASP A 270 18.57 8.88 -1.71
C ASP A 270 19.40 7.60 -1.91
N ARG A 271 20.68 7.63 -1.48
CA ARG A 271 21.60 6.48 -1.60
C ARG A 271 21.20 5.33 -0.68
N VAL A 272 20.74 5.62 0.53
CA VAL A 272 20.27 4.60 1.49
C VAL A 272 19.00 3.93 0.96
N ILE A 273 18.04 4.68 0.43
CA ILE A 273 16.82 4.14 -0.17
C ILE A 273 17.17 3.26 -1.37
N TRP A 274 18.05 3.74 -2.24
CA TRP A 274 18.55 2.96 -3.37
C TRP A 274 19.19 1.64 -2.93
N ALA A 275 20.08 1.70 -1.94
CA ALA A 275 20.75 0.51 -1.41
C ALA A 275 19.77 -0.50 -0.81
N TYR A 276 18.73 -0.05 -0.08
CA TYR A 276 17.67 -0.92 0.41
C TYR A 276 16.82 -1.49 -0.73
N GLY A 277 16.61 -0.75 -1.81
CA GLY A 277 15.97 -1.25 -3.03
C GLY A 277 16.73 -2.43 -3.62
N GLU A 278 18.03 -2.25 -3.84
CA GLU A 278 18.91 -3.26 -4.45
C GLU A 278 19.15 -4.49 -3.55
N LYS A 279 19.27 -4.31 -2.25
CA LYS A 279 19.68 -5.39 -1.32
C LYS A 279 18.52 -6.06 -0.61
N GLU A 280 17.44 -5.34 -0.33
CA GLU A 280 16.33 -5.81 0.49
C GLU A 280 14.97 -5.72 -0.21
N GLY A 281 14.94 -5.29 -1.48
CA GLY A 281 13.74 -5.23 -2.30
C GLY A 281 12.75 -4.15 -1.87
N LEU A 282 13.23 -3.04 -1.25
CA LEU A 282 12.39 -1.90 -0.93
C LEU A 282 11.80 -1.32 -2.22
N ARG A 283 10.49 -1.27 -2.31
CA ARG A 283 9.81 -0.60 -3.43
C ARG A 283 9.79 0.90 -3.16
N PHE A 284 10.46 1.67 -4.00
CA PHE A 284 10.57 3.11 -3.81
C PHE A 284 10.35 3.92 -5.09
N THR A 285 10.10 5.20 -4.89
CA THR A 285 10.18 6.24 -5.91
C THR A 285 10.86 7.44 -5.24
N LEU A 286 11.96 7.91 -5.85
CA LEU A 286 12.59 9.17 -5.50
C LEU A 286 12.08 10.23 -6.48
N PHE A 287 11.68 11.40 -5.99
CA PHE A 287 11.40 12.54 -6.87
C PHE A 287 12.14 13.77 -6.35
N ARG A 288 12.66 14.58 -7.28
CA ARG A 288 13.48 15.76 -7.00
C ARG A 288 12.73 17.03 -7.40
N PRO A 289 11.87 17.56 -6.50
CA PRO A 289 11.17 18.80 -6.81
C PRO A 289 12.15 19.97 -6.90
N PHE A 290 11.87 20.83 -7.84
CA PHE A 290 12.40 22.19 -7.89
C PHE A 290 11.47 23.10 -7.07
N ASN A 291 11.58 24.42 -7.22
CA ASN A 291 10.73 25.35 -6.50
C ASN A 291 9.27 25.22 -6.94
N TRP A 292 8.42 24.76 -6.04
CA TRP A 292 7.02 24.66 -6.29
C TRP A 292 6.30 25.94 -5.85
N MET A 293 5.34 26.37 -6.66
CA MET A 293 4.48 27.52 -6.36
C MET A 293 3.02 27.13 -6.63
N GLY A 294 2.13 27.69 -5.84
CA GLY A 294 0.70 27.44 -6.02
C GLY A 294 -0.17 28.03 -4.90
N PRO A 295 -1.48 27.86 -5.00
CA PRO A 295 -2.40 28.24 -3.93
C PRO A 295 -2.03 27.58 -2.61
N ARG A 296 -2.26 28.26 -1.47
CA ARG A 296 -1.98 27.73 -0.13
C ARG A 296 -0.49 27.53 0.19
N LEU A 297 0.39 28.17 -0.54
CA LEU A 297 1.78 28.33 -0.13
C LEU A 297 1.81 29.39 0.98
N ASP A 298 2.32 29.02 2.17
CA ASP A 298 2.20 29.83 3.39
C ASP A 298 2.93 31.17 3.30
N SER A 299 4.04 31.22 2.59
CA SER A 299 4.80 32.46 2.37
C SER A 299 5.72 32.35 1.17
N LEU A 300 5.73 33.40 0.35
CA LEU A 300 6.75 33.59 -0.71
C LEU A 300 8.12 33.99 -0.13
N ASN A 301 8.19 34.30 1.15
CA ASN A 301 9.41 34.72 1.86
C ASN A 301 9.97 33.62 2.79
N ALA A 302 9.46 32.40 2.69
CA ALA A 302 9.96 31.27 3.48
C ALA A 302 11.21 30.64 2.83
#